data_dda591efc0174ba45eb030dc748e1de8
#
_entry.id   dda591efc0174ba45eb030dc748e1de8
#
_cell.length_a   1.000
_cell.length_b   1.000
_cell.length_c   1.000
_cell.angle_alpha   90.00
_cell.angle_beta   90.00
_cell.angle_gamma   90.00
#
_symmetry.space_group_name_H-M   'P 1'
#
loop_
_entity.id
_entity.type
_entity.pdbx_description
1 polymer ?
#
loop_
_entity_poly.entity_id
_entity_poly.type
_entity_poly.pdbx_seq_one_letter_code
_entity_poly.pdbx_strand_id
1 'polypeptide(L)'
;LLFNEMAPRPHNSGHQTINASVTSQFEQQVRICAGLPIGDTTLKYDVRLENILGDLWFSNNSIGPHEPNWEELTGGVKILKLYGKNEPRVGRKMGHLITLIRER
;
A
#
# COMPACT_ATOMS: atom_id res chain seq x y z
N LEU A 1 1.32 -11.51 -19.80
CA LEU A 1 0.42 -11.26 -18.65
C LEU A 1 -0.19 -12.58 -18.17
N LEU A 2 -0.24 -12.74 -16.84
CA LEU A 2 -0.86 -13.90 -16.22
C LEU A 2 -2.01 -13.43 -15.33
N PHE A 3 -3.12 -14.17 -15.37
CA PHE A 3 -4.22 -13.96 -14.46
C PHE A 3 -3.79 -14.36 -13.05
N ASN A 4 -4.04 -13.49 -12.07
CA ASN A 4 -3.76 -13.75 -10.65
C ASN A 4 -5.06 -13.95 -9.88
N GLU A 5 -5.86 -12.90 -9.74
CA GLU A 5 -7.16 -12.96 -9.07
C GLU A 5 -8.06 -11.81 -9.55
N MET A 6 -9.34 -11.90 -9.22
CA MET A 6 -10.31 -10.86 -9.51
C MET A 6 -11.10 -10.53 -8.23
N ALA A 7 -11.31 -9.25 -7.99
CA ALA A 7 -12.13 -8.78 -6.88
C ALA A 7 -13.19 -7.80 -7.41
N PRO A 8 -14.43 -7.86 -6.89
CA PRO A 8 -15.53 -6.97 -7.34
C PRO A 8 -15.47 -5.58 -6.67
N ARG A 9 -14.29 -5.17 -6.22
CA ARG A 9 -14.03 -3.91 -5.50
C ARG A 9 -12.56 -3.54 -5.65
N PRO A 10 -12.16 -2.29 -5.30
CA PRO A 10 -10.74 -1.98 -5.19
C PRO A 10 -10.05 -2.96 -4.24
N HIS A 11 -8.88 -3.43 -4.65
CA HIS A 11 -8.14 -4.46 -3.92
C HIS A 11 -6.90 -3.85 -3.28
N ASN A 12 -6.40 -4.49 -2.21
CA ASN A 12 -5.19 -4.05 -1.51
C ASN A 12 -3.98 -3.86 -2.45
N SER A 13 -3.84 -4.70 -3.46
CA SER A 13 -2.77 -4.58 -4.46
C SER A 13 -2.85 -3.28 -5.26
N GLY A 14 -4.02 -2.65 -5.34
CA GLY A 14 -4.20 -1.37 -6.02
C GLY A 14 -3.56 -0.18 -5.31
N HIS A 15 -3.16 -0.31 -4.05
CA HIS A 15 -2.48 0.76 -3.31
C HIS A 15 -1.20 1.23 -4.02
N GLN A 16 -0.52 0.35 -4.75
CA GLN A 16 0.67 0.72 -5.50
C GLN A 16 0.40 1.81 -6.55
N THR A 17 -0.83 1.88 -7.08
CA THR A 17 -1.19 2.87 -8.09
C THR A 17 -1.21 4.30 -7.55
N ILE A 18 -1.34 4.48 -6.23
CA ILE A 18 -1.32 5.81 -5.60
C ILE A 18 0.00 6.53 -5.92
N ASN A 19 1.11 5.81 -5.88
CA ASN A 19 2.44 6.37 -6.12
C ASN A 19 2.99 6.03 -7.50
N ALA A 20 2.59 4.90 -8.08
CA ALA A 20 3.12 4.41 -9.35
C ALA A 20 2.47 5.04 -10.58
N SER A 21 1.18 5.42 -10.50
CA SER A 21 0.40 5.88 -11.65
C SER A 21 0.08 7.37 -11.56
N VAL A 22 -0.24 7.97 -12.72
CA VAL A 22 -0.75 9.36 -12.75
C VAL A 22 -2.08 9.44 -12.01
N THR A 23 -3.00 8.50 -12.30
CA THR A 23 -4.28 8.40 -11.61
C THR A 23 -4.34 7.04 -10.89
N SER A 24 -4.65 7.07 -9.60
CA SER A 24 -4.76 5.83 -8.82
C SER A 24 -6.01 5.04 -9.19
N GLN A 25 -6.02 3.75 -8.90
CA GLN A 25 -7.20 2.91 -9.04
C GLN A 25 -8.39 3.47 -8.25
N PHE A 26 -8.12 4.03 -7.07
CA PHE A 26 -9.15 4.59 -6.19
C PHE A 26 -9.77 5.87 -6.76
N GLU A 27 -8.95 6.74 -7.33
CA GLU A 27 -9.44 7.93 -8.03
C GLU A 27 -10.28 7.53 -9.25
N GLN A 28 -9.85 6.52 -10.01
CA GLN A 28 -10.61 6.03 -11.17
C GLN A 28 -12.02 5.57 -10.75
N GLN A 29 -12.12 4.86 -9.63
CA GLN A 29 -13.42 4.43 -9.11
C GLN A 29 -14.33 5.63 -8.79
N VAL A 30 -13.80 6.63 -8.11
CA VAL A 30 -14.56 7.85 -7.77
C VAL A 30 -15.00 8.56 -9.05
N ARG A 31 -14.11 8.70 -10.04
CA ARG A 31 -14.43 9.32 -11.33
C ARG A 31 -15.58 8.60 -12.03
N ILE A 32 -15.51 7.28 -12.10
CA ILE A 32 -16.53 6.44 -12.74
C ILE A 32 -17.87 6.60 -12.02
N CYS A 33 -17.89 6.52 -10.71
CA CYS A 33 -19.11 6.64 -9.92
C CYS A 33 -19.74 8.04 -10.02
N ALA A 34 -18.93 9.07 -10.20
CA ALA A 34 -19.38 10.46 -10.35
C ALA A 34 -19.71 10.84 -11.81
N GLY A 35 -19.55 9.92 -12.75
CA GLY A 35 -19.76 10.20 -14.18
C GLY A 35 -18.71 11.10 -14.81
N LEU A 36 -17.52 11.17 -14.20
CA LEU A 36 -16.40 11.97 -14.71
C LEU A 36 -15.59 11.16 -15.75
N PRO A 37 -14.85 11.84 -16.65
CA PRO A 37 -13.95 11.17 -17.55
C PRO A 37 -12.88 10.36 -16.78
N ILE A 38 -12.47 9.23 -17.34
CA ILE A 38 -11.38 8.42 -16.80
C ILE A 38 -10.08 9.23 -16.83
N GLY A 39 -9.32 9.18 -15.74
CA GLY A 39 -8.01 9.82 -15.63
C GLY A 39 -6.92 9.02 -16.37
N ASP A 40 -5.78 9.65 -16.58
CA ASP A 40 -4.62 9.05 -17.23
C ASP A 40 -4.09 7.86 -16.43
N THR A 41 -3.96 6.70 -17.07
CA THR A 41 -3.51 5.46 -16.43
C THR A 41 -2.00 5.23 -16.56
N THR A 42 -1.25 6.19 -17.09
CA THR A 42 0.20 6.06 -17.30
C THR A 42 0.93 5.75 -16.01
N LEU A 43 1.84 4.78 -16.06
CA LEU A 43 2.75 4.46 -14.96
C LEU A 43 3.93 5.43 -14.97
N LYS A 44 4.24 6.01 -13.81
CA LYS A 44 5.38 6.89 -13.62
C LYS A 44 6.60 6.14 -13.06
N TYR A 45 6.34 5.11 -12.24
CA TYR A 45 7.38 4.37 -11.54
C TYR A 45 7.09 2.88 -11.55
N ASP A 46 8.16 2.09 -11.59
CA ASP A 46 8.12 0.70 -11.15
C ASP A 46 8.23 0.71 -9.62
N VAL A 47 7.36 -0.01 -8.95
CA VAL A 47 7.30 -0.01 -7.48
C VAL A 47 7.17 -1.42 -6.92
N ARG A 48 7.55 -1.57 -5.66
CA ARG A 48 7.24 -2.75 -4.85
C ARG A 48 6.32 -2.31 -3.72
N LEU A 49 5.21 -3.03 -3.55
CA LEU A 49 4.32 -2.84 -2.42
C LEU A 49 4.51 -3.98 -1.42
N GLU A 50 4.69 -3.63 -0.16
CA GLU A 50 4.79 -4.58 0.94
C GLU A 50 3.74 -4.22 1.99
N ASN A 51 2.92 -5.21 2.38
CA ASN A 51 1.95 -5.01 3.46
C ASN A 51 2.67 -4.93 4.80
N ILE A 52 2.29 -3.97 5.62
CA ILE A 52 2.74 -3.86 7.00
C ILE A 52 1.70 -4.58 7.86
N LEU A 53 2.07 -5.75 8.34
CA LEU A 53 1.19 -6.58 9.17
C LEU A 53 1.40 -6.30 10.65
N GLY A 54 0.38 -6.53 11.45
CA GLY A 54 0.43 -6.39 12.89
C GLY A 54 1.51 -7.23 13.57
N ASP A 55 1.99 -8.26 12.89
CA ASP A 55 3.09 -9.11 13.34
C ASP A 55 4.33 -8.32 13.74
N LEU A 56 4.61 -7.20 13.06
CA LEU A 56 5.77 -6.35 13.36
C LEU A 56 5.73 -5.76 14.77
N TRP A 57 4.54 -5.58 15.35
CA TRP A 57 4.39 -5.07 16.72
C TRP A 57 4.76 -6.10 17.78
N PHE A 58 4.90 -7.37 17.37
CA PHE A 58 5.23 -8.50 18.25
C PHE A 58 6.58 -9.12 17.92
N SER A 59 7.40 -8.47 17.11
CA SER A 59 8.64 -9.04 16.56
C SER A 59 9.78 -9.15 17.58
N ASN A 60 9.71 -8.42 18.69
CA ASN A 60 10.68 -8.50 19.78
C ASN A 60 10.11 -9.38 20.89
N ASN A 61 10.95 -10.18 21.56
CA ASN A 61 10.55 -11.07 22.65
C ASN A 61 10.02 -10.36 23.91
N SER A 62 9.45 -9.18 23.76
CA SER A 62 8.89 -8.41 24.86
C SER A 62 7.42 -8.76 25.07
N ILE A 63 6.94 -8.48 26.28
CA ILE A 63 5.56 -8.73 26.68
C ILE A 63 4.67 -7.66 26.05
N GLY A 64 3.83 -8.05 25.10
CA GLY A 64 2.86 -7.17 24.46
C GLY A 64 3.35 -6.46 23.21
N PRO A 65 2.46 -5.76 22.50
CA PRO A 65 2.80 -5.04 21.29
C PRO A 65 3.55 -3.75 21.56
N HIS A 66 4.48 -3.38 20.67
CA HIS A 66 5.15 -2.09 20.66
C HIS A 66 5.46 -1.62 19.26
N GLU A 67 5.61 -0.31 19.09
CA GLU A 67 5.86 0.31 17.79
C GLU A 67 7.11 -0.26 17.14
N PRO A 68 7.02 -0.61 15.84
CA PRO A 68 8.20 -0.96 15.04
C PRO A 68 9.17 0.22 14.90
N ASN A 69 10.41 -0.07 14.53
CA ASN A 69 11.38 0.96 14.19
C ASN A 69 11.12 1.49 12.78
N TRP A 70 10.34 2.56 12.69
CA TRP A 70 9.94 3.14 11.40
C TRP A 70 11.12 3.71 10.62
N GLU A 71 12.13 4.26 11.30
CA GLU A 71 13.32 4.81 10.63
C GLU A 71 14.06 3.72 9.85
N GLU A 72 14.21 2.56 10.45
CA GLU A 72 14.85 1.42 9.81
C GLU A 72 14.03 0.91 8.61
N LEU A 73 12.71 0.84 8.76
CA LEU A 73 11.80 0.36 7.71
C LEU A 73 11.69 1.32 6.54
N THR A 74 11.80 2.62 6.77
CA THR A 74 11.58 3.67 5.75
C THR A 74 12.86 4.23 5.15
N GLY A 75 14.01 3.64 5.44
CA GLY A 75 15.28 4.07 4.85
C GLY A 75 15.27 4.01 3.32
N GLY A 76 15.83 5.03 2.65
CA GLY A 76 15.89 5.10 1.20
C GLY A 76 14.62 5.67 0.55
N VAL A 77 14.30 5.22 -0.66
CA VAL A 77 13.19 5.75 -1.48
C VAL A 77 11.91 4.97 -1.17
N LYS A 78 11.44 5.05 0.05
CA LYS A 78 10.28 4.31 0.54
C LYS A 78 9.20 5.24 1.08
N ILE A 79 7.96 4.88 0.86
CA ILE A 79 6.80 5.66 1.28
C ILE A 79 5.95 4.77 2.18
N LEU A 80 5.82 5.16 3.44
CA LEU A 80 5.04 4.45 4.43
C LEU A 80 3.64 5.04 4.53
N LYS A 81 2.62 4.17 4.53
CA LYS A 81 1.24 4.55 4.82
C LYS A 81 0.69 3.65 5.93
N LEU A 82 0.35 4.24 7.06
CA LEU A 82 -0.34 3.56 8.16
C LEU A 82 -1.83 3.89 8.09
N TYR A 83 -2.68 2.90 8.36
CA TYR A 83 -4.13 3.06 8.24
C TYR A 83 -4.79 3.60 9.51
N GLY A 84 -4.01 3.83 10.56
CA GLY A 84 -4.52 4.38 11.82
C GLY A 84 -5.30 3.39 12.68
N LYS A 85 -5.08 2.10 12.48
CA LYS A 85 -5.73 1.06 13.29
C LYS A 85 -5.08 0.98 14.67
N ASN A 86 -5.92 0.93 15.72
CA ASN A 86 -5.46 1.03 17.10
C ASN A 86 -4.87 -0.25 17.68
N GLU A 87 -5.33 -1.41 17.19
CA GLU A 87 -4.92 -2.70 17.76
C GLU A 87 -4.16 -3.53 16.73
N PRO A 88 -2.84 -3.67 16.87
CA PRO A 88 -2.09 -4.60 16.03
C PRO A 88 -2.44 -6.04 16.42
N ARG A 89 -2.66 -6.87 15.40
CA ARG A 89 -2.91 -8.29 15.54
C ARG A 89 -2.16 -9.05 14.46
N VAL A 90 -1.74 -10.27 14.75
CA VAL A 90 -1.08 -11.14 13.76
C VAL A 90 -1.96 -11.24 12.51
N GLY A 91 -1.38 -11.02 11.35
CA GLY A 91 -2.06 -11.07 10.05
C GLY A 91 -2.91 -9.86 9.72
N ARG A 92 -3.12 -8.92 10.64
CA ARG A 92 -3.88 -7.70 10.37
C ARG A 92 -3.06 -6.73 9.53
N LYS A 93 -3.64 -6.25 8.43
CA LYS A 93 -2.98 -5.23 7.58
C LYS A 93 -3.08 -3.87 8.27
N MET A 94 -1.96 -3.40 8.78
CA MET A 94 -1.84 -2.13 9.51
C MET A 94 -1.47 -0.96 8.62
N GLY A 95 -0.91 -1.25 7.46
CA GLY A 95 -0.47 -0.25 6.50
C GLY A 95 0.22 -0.90 5.32
N HIS A 96 0.92 -0.09 4.55
CA HIS A 96 1.77 -0.60 3.46
C HIS A 96 3.02 0.27 3.30
N LEU A 97 4.01 -0.31 2.68
CA LEU A 97 5.27 0.32 2.31
C LEU A 97 5.43 0.24 0.81
N ILE A 98 5.64 1.38 0.16
CA ILE A 98 5.94 1.45 -1.27
C ILE A 98 7.42 1.78 -1.44
N THR A 99 8.13 0.93 -2.17
CA THR A 99 9.51 1.19 -2.58
C THR A 99 9.51 1.61 -4.04
N LEU A 100 10.02 2.79 -4.35
CA LEU A 100 10.23 3.23 -5.73
C LEU A 100 11.47 2.55 -6.28
N ILE A 101 11.31 1.77 -7.35
CA ILE A 101 12.41 0.99 -7.93
C ILE A 101 13.05 1.75 -9.08
N ARG A 102 12.24 2.24 -10.02
CA ARG A 102 12.73 2.89 -11.24
C ARG A 102 11.68 3.85 -11.76
N GLU A 103 12.10 5.03 -12.15
CA GLU A 103 11.26 5.98 -12.89
C GLU A 103 11.07 5.50 -14.33
N ARG A 104 9.87 5.63 -14.83
CA ARG A 104 9.53 5.29 -16.21
C ARG A 104 9.52 6.50 -17.11
#